data_8fe8de6d17da17951899c681be9e837b
#
_entry.id   8fe8de6d17da17951899c681be9e837b
#
_cell.length_a   1.000
_cell.length_b   1.000
_cell.length_c   1.000
_cell.angle_alpha   90.00
_cell.angle_beta   90.00
_cell.angle_gamma   90.00
#
_symmetry.space_group_name_H-M   'P 1'
#
loop_
_entity.id
_entity.type
_entity.pdbx_description
1 polymer ?
#
loop_
_entity_poly.entity_id
_entity_poly.type
_entity_poly.pdbx_seq_one_letter_code
_entity_poly.pdbx_strand_id
1 'polypeptide(L)'
;MSQQYFAGQPAAAHRPGSVHVILPGLHLELRTDSGVFSPGRLDPGTRLLLDKAPPPPEHGNLLDLGCGYGPLALVLAARSPGACVWAVDVNRRALDLAAANAATAGLANVRCVTPGDKSLPGGFDLIWSNPPIRIGKSALHQLLGGWLPLLAPEAAGYLVVQRNLGSDSLQRWLADSGWTADRVAAQAGYRVLRARRTPADSPAGGGDRAGAAR
;
A
#
# COMPACT_ATOMS: atom_id res chain seq x y z
N MET A 1 21.64 -3.57 -6.85
CA MET A 1 20.35 -3.17 -7.49
C MET A 1 19.34 -2.53 -6.52
N SER A 2 19.71 -2.17 -5.29
CA SER A 2 18.80 -1.59 -4.28
C SER A 2 18.70 -0.05 -4.29
N GLN A 3 19.60 0.65 -4.95
CA GLN A 3 19.61 2.13 -5.01
C GLN A 3 18.54 2.74 -5.94
N GLN A 4 17.99 1.97 -6.88
CA GLN A 4 17.00 2.46 -7.84
C GLN A 4 15.62 2.79 -7.24
N TYR A 5 15.28 2.22 -6.08
CA TYR A 5 13.99 2.44 -5.42
C TYR A 5 13.91 3.75 -4.61
N PHE A 6 15.07 4.33 -4.26
CA PHE A 6 15.15 5.60 -3.52
C PHE A 6 15.61 6.78 -4.40
N ALA A 7 15.86 6.52 -5.69
CA ALA A 7 16.23 7.58 -6.63
C ALA A 7 14.95 8.30 -7.10
N GLY A 8 14.82 9.58 -6.80
CA GLY A 8 13.67 10.41 -7.20
C GLY A 8 13.47 10.55 -8.71
N GLN A 9 14.43 10.09 -9.53
CA GLN A 9 14.32 10.00 -10.99
C GLN A 9 14.96 8.69 -11.48
N PRO A 10 14.21 7.82 -12.18
CA PRO A 10 14.77 6.62 -12.78
C PRO A 10 15.66 6.98 -13.98
N ALA A 11 16.84 6.37 -14.05
CA ALA A 11 17.78 6.50 -15.19
C ALA A 11 17.30 5.78 -16.49
N ALA A 12 16.18 5.05 -16.41
CA ALA A 12 15.65 4.29 -17.54
C ALA A 12 15.13 5.20 -18.66
N ALA A 13 15.47 4.89 -19.92
CA ALA A 13 14.90 5.56 -21.09
C ALA A 13 13.37 5.36 -21.12
N HIS A 14 12.64 6.35 -21.64
CA HIS A 14 11.18 6.28 -21.74
C HIS A 14 10.75 5.15 -22.69
N ARG A 15 9.82 4.32 -22.24
CA ARG A 15 9.12 3.29 -23.02
C ARG A 15 7.67 3.28 -22.57
N PRO A 16 6.83 4.20 -23.12
CA PRO A 16 5.43 4.29 -22.77
C PRO A 16 4.68 2.98 -23.04
N GLY A 17 3.72 2.68 -22.15
CA GLY A 17 2.82 1.54 -22.25
C GLY A 17 1.50 1.83 -21.59
N SER A 18 0.59 0.87 -21.60
CA SER A 18 -0.67 0.94 -20.86
C SER A 18 -0.97 -0.36 -20.13
N VAL A 19 -1.75 -0.24 -19.06
CA VAL A 19 -2.25 -1.36 -18.26
C VAL A 19 -3.73 -1.14 -17.99
N HIS A 20 -4.54 -2.19 -18.17
CA HIS A 20 -5.96 -2.16 -17.84
C HIS A 20 -6.22 -2.69 -16.44
N VAL A 21 -6.97 -1.92 -15.65
CA VAL A 21 -7.54 -2.35 -14.36
C VAL A 21 -9.02 -2.58 -14.58
N ILE A 22 -9.43 -3.85 -14.60
CA ILE A 22 -10.81 -4.27 -14.82
C ILE A 22 -11.33 -4.90 -13.52
N LEU A 23 -12.32 -4.26 -12.91
CA LEU A 23 -13.00 -4.67 -11.70
C LEU A 23 -14.51 -4.57 -11.92
N PRO A 24 -15.35 -5.23 -11.11
CA PRO A 24 -16.80 -5.07 -11.20
C PRO A 24 -17.21 -3.58 -11.13
N GLY A 25 -17.85 -3.11 -12.19
CA GLY A 25 -18.32 -1.72 -12.31
C GLY A 25 -17.23 -0.67 -12.55
N LEU A 26 -15.97 -1.06 -12.78
CA LEU A 26 -14.87 -0.13 -12.99
C LEU A 26 -13.88 -0.65 -14.03
N HIS A 27 -13.62 0.17 -15.05
CA HIS A 27 -12.57 -0.07 -16.04
C HIS A 27 -11.69 1.18 -16.17
N LEU A 28 -10.41 1.04 -15.86
CA LEU A 28 -9.41 2.09 -16.00
C LEU A 28 -8.32 1.62 -16.97
N GLU A 29 -7.97 2.47 -17.93
CA GLU A 29 -6.75 2.34 -18.73
C GLU A 29 -5.71 3.29 -18.17
N LEU A 30 -4.59 2.74 -17.70
CA LEU A 30 -3.54 3.47 -17.02
C LEU A 30 -2.29 3.53 -17.89
N ARG A 31 -1.79 4.72 -18.16
CA ARG A 31 -0.48 4.92 -18.79
C ARG A 31 0.62 4.46 -17.84
N THR A 32 1.63 3.82 -18.40
CA THR A 32 2.81 3.37 -17.69
C THR A 32 4.06 3.74 -18.46
N ASP A 33 5.23 3.55 -17.86
CA ASP A 33 6.52 3.76 -18.51
C ASP A 33 7.57 2.81 -17.93
N SER A 34 8.70 2.65 -18.61
CA SER A 34 9.88 2.04 -18.00
C SER A 34 10.35 2.87 -16.79
N GLY A 35 11.00 2.21 -15.83
CA GLY A 35 11.43 2.86 -14.59
C GLY A 35 10.35 3.03 -13.52
N VAL A 36 9.11 2.56 -13.78
CA VAL A 36 8.08 2.39 -12.77
C VAL A 36 7.85 0.90 -12.47
N PHE A 37 7.18 0.62 -11.37
CA PHE A 37 6.87 -0.77 -10.98
C PHE A 37 5.84 -1.40 -11.94
N SER A 38 6.11 -2.64 -12.41
CA SER A 38 5.20 -3.45 -13.25
C SER A 38 4.61 -2.73 -14.49
N PRO A 39 5.46 -2.19 -15.41
CA PRO A 39 4.98 -1.31 -16.47
C PRO A 39 4.18 -2.02 -17.59
N GLY A 40 4.24 -3.35 -17.68
CA GLY A 40 3.60 -4.11 -18.77
C GLY A 40 2.30 -4.81 -18.41
N ARG A 41 1.97 -4.87 -17.12
CA ARG A 41 0.74 -5.52 -16.62
C ARG A 41 0.43 -5.08 -15.20
N LEU A 42 -0.83 -5.22 -14.79
CA LEU A 42 -1.19 -5.06 -13.38
C LEU A 42 -0.49 -6.15 -12.54
N ASP A 43 0.24 -5.71 -11.51
CA ASP A 43 0.93 -6.63 -10.61
C ASP A 43 -0.05 -7.60 -9.93
N PRO A 44 0.25 -8.91 -9.84
CA PRO A 44 -0.66 -9.87 -9.23
C PRO A 44 -0.97 -9.61 -7.76
N GLY A 45 -0.02 -9.03 -7.01
CA GLY A 45 -0.26 -8.62 -5.62
C GLY A 45 -1.22 -7.43 -5.55
N THR A 46 -0.99 -6.42 -6.38
CA THR A 46 -1.92 -5.28 -6.53
C THR A 46 -3.32 -5.77 -6.91
N ARG A 47 -3.43 -6.68 -7.86
CA ARG A 47 -4.71 -7.29 -8.25
C ARG A 47 -5.38 -8.00 -7.07
N LEU A 48 -4.64 -8.79 -6.31
CA LEU A 48 -5.17 -9.50 -5.14
C LEU A 48 -5.69 -8.51 -4.07
N LEU A 49 -4.95 -7.41 -3.83
CA LEU A 49 -5.38 -6.37 -2.89
C LEU A 49 -6.70 -5.73 -3.34
N LEU A 50 -6.80 -5.36 -4.62
CA LEU A 50 -8.01 -4.77 -5.22
C LEU A 50 -9.24 -5.69 -5.16
N ASP A 51 -9.03 -7.00 -5.30
CA ASP A 51 -10.10 -8.00 -5.29
C ASP A 51 -10.55 -8.40 -3.88
N LYS A 52 -9.67 -8.28 -2.88
CA LYS A 52 -9.87 -8.89 -1.55
C LYS A 52 -9.91 -7.92 -0.39
N ALA A 53 -9.39 -6.70 -0.54
CA ALA A 53 -9.58 -5.69 0.48
C ALA A 53 -11.06 -5.30 0.57
N PRO A 54 -11.57 -4.97 1.77
CA PRO A 54 -12.93 -4.48 1.90
C PRO A 54 -13.11 -3.16 1.15
N PRO A 55 -14.36 -2.76 0.87
CA PRO A 55 -14.64 -1.43 0.31
C PRO A 55 -13.96 -0.34 1.14
N PRO A 56 -13.37 0.68 0.49
CA PRO A 56 -12.78 1.79 1.20
C PRO A 56 -13.88 2.69 1.83
N PRO A 57 -13.53 3.48 2.86
CA PRO A 57 -14.43 4.50 3.42
C PRO A 57 -14.91 5.48 2.34
N GLU A 58 -16.16 5.95 2.45
CA GLU A 58 -16.74 6.91 1.48
C GLU A 58 -16.10 8.30 1.57
N HIS A 59 -15.58 8.66 2.74
CA HIS A 59 -15.00 9.97 3.05
C HIS A 59 -13.67 9.81 3.81
N GLY A 60 -12.97 10.92 4.02
CA GLY A 60 -11.73 10.99 4.79
C GLY A 60 -10.47 11.00 3.91
N ASN A 61 -9.33 10.72 4.53
CA ASN A 61 -8.03 10.67 3.87
C ASN A 61 -7.60 9.22 3.65
N LEU A 62 -7.48 8.81 2.39
CA LEU A 62 -7.06 7.47 2.01
C LEU A 62 -5.65 7.54 1.41
N LEU A 63 -4.78 6.61 1.76
CA LEU A 63 -3.39 6.59 1.31
C LEU A 63 -3.11 5.36 0.44
N ASP A 64 -2.53 5.59 -0.74
CA ASP A 64 -1.78 4.60 -1.52
C ASP A 64 -0.28 4.83 -1.30
N LEU A 65 0.34 3.99 -0.48
CA LEU A 65 1.76 4.10 -0.13
C LEU A 65 2.63 3.30 -1.09
N GLY A 66 3.49 3.99 -1.85
CA GLY A 66 4.25 3.41 -2.96
C GLY A 66 3.36 3.25 -4.19
N CYS A 67 2.70 4.33 -4.59
CA CYS A 67 1.59 4.30 -5.54
C CYS A 67 1.98 3.87 -6.97
N GLY A 68 3.26 3.97 -7.36
CA GLY A 68 3.66 3.73 -8.73
C GLY A 68 2.90 4.64 -9.70
N TYR A 69 2.42 4.08 -10.81
CA TYR A 69 1.58 4.81 -11.77
C TYR A 69 0.10 4.91 -11.37
N GLY A 70 -0.25 4.58 -10.12
CA GLY A 70 -1.52 4.89 -9.48
C GLY A 70 -2.62 3.83 -9.46
N PRO A 71 -2.38 2.52 -9.69
CA PRO A 71 -3.46 1.54 -9.81
C PRO A 71 -4.33 1.42 -8.54
N LEU A 72 -3.74 1.46 -7.36
CA LEU A 72 -4.50 1.44 -6.10
C LEU A 72 -5.17 2.79 -5.83
N ALA A 73 -4.43 3.90 -5.99
CA ALA A 73 -4.95 5.24 -5.76
C ALA A 73 -6.18 5.56 -6.62
N LEU A 74 -6.15 5.21 -7.91
CA LEU A 74 -7.25 5.52 -8.81
C LEU A 74 -8.49 4.65 -8.52
N VAL A 75 -8.30 3.39 -8.12
CA VAL A 75 -9.42 2.54 -7.68
C VAL A 75 -10.02 3.07 -6.37
N LEU A 76 -9.19 3.49 -5.40
CA LEU A 76 -9.66 4.16 -4.18
C LEU A 76 -10.48 5.40 -4.53
N ALA A 77 -9.97 6.26 -5.40
CA ALA A 77 -10.64 7.50 -5.79
C ALA A 77 -11.98 7.27 -6.50
N ALA A 78 -12.04 6.28 -7.39
CA ALA A 78 -13.25 5.93 -8.10
C ALA A 78 -14.32 5.31 -7.18
N ARG A 79 -13.90 4.54 -6.17
CA ARG A 79 -14.80 3.90 -5.19
C ARG A 79 -15.23 4.82 -4.05
N SER A 80 -14.47 5.89 -3.80
CA SER A 80 -14.70 6.84 -2.70
C SER A 80 -14.63 8.28 -3.22
N PRO A 81 -15.60 8.73 -4.03
CA PRO A 81 -15.57 10.06 -4.63
C PRO A 81 -15.62 11.21 -3.60
N GLY A 82 -16.11 10.94 -2.38
CA GLY A 82 -16.15 11.88 -1.28
C GLY A 82 -14.87 11.93 -0.43
N ALA A 83 -13.92 11.03 -0.68
CA ALA A 83 -12.64 10.99 0.05
C ALA A 83 -11.54 11.77 -0.70
N CYS A 84 -10.50 12.19 0.03
CA CYS A 84 -9.24 12.65 -0.55
C CYS A 84 -8.26 11.47 -0.60
N VAL A 85 -7.79 11.12 -1.80
CA VAL A 85 -6.84 10.02 -2.00
C VAL A 85 -5.43 10.57 -2.18
N TRP A 86 -4.53 10.17 -1.31
CA TRP A 86 -3.13 10.55 -1.33
C TRP A 86 -2.32 9.43 -1.96
N ALA A 87 -1.75 9.71 -3.14
CA ALA A 87 -0.87 8.81 -3.87
C ALA A 87 0.58 9.23 -3.58
N VAL A 88 1.29 8.42 -2.80
CA VAL A 88 2.64 8.76 -2.33
C VAL A 88 3.67 7.83 -2.95
N ASP A 89 4.69 8.41 -3.59
CA ASP A 89 5.85 7.67 -4.11
C ASP A 89 7.12 8.55 -4.05
N VAL A 90 8.28 7.92 -3.96
CA VAL A 90 9.58 8.62 -4.06
C VAL A 90 9.95 8.90 -5.51
N ASN A 91 9.42 8.13 -6.46
CA ASN A 91 9.69 8.22 -7.88
C ASN A 91 8.80 9.28 -8.54
N ARG A 92 9.39 10.41 -8.95
CA ARG A 92 8.64 11.50 -9.59
C ARG A 92 7.97 11.09 -10.89
N ARG A 93 8.60 10.23 -11.72
CA ARG A 93 7.98 9.70 -12.94
C ARG A 93 6.70 8.90 -12.63
N ALA A 94 6.71 8.13 -11.55
CA ALA A 94 5.53 7.41 -11.09
C ALA A 94 4.40 8.38 -10.69
N LEU A 95 4.72 9.43 -9.93
CA LEU A 95 3.75 10.45 -9.53
C LEU A 95 3.18 11.23 -10.73
N ASP A 96 4.01 11.58 -11.72
CA ASP A 96 3.56 12.25 -12.95
C ASP A 96 2.59 11.37 -13.74
N LEU A 97 2.89 10.06 -13.83
CA LEU A 97 2.00 9.08 -14.45
C LEU A 97 0.69 8.93 -13.66
N ALA A 98 0.77 8.81 -12.33
CA ALA A 98 -0.43 8.69 -11.49
C ALA A 98 -1.34 9.92 -11.61
N ALA A 99 -0.76 11.14 -11.63
CA ALA A 99 -1.50 12.38 -11.82
C ALA A 99 -2.14 12.46 -13.23
N ALA A 100 -1.40 12.10 -14.28
CA ALA A 100 -1.93 12.05 -15.64
C ALA A 100 -3.05 11.02 -15.80
N ASN A 101 -2.91 9.86 -15.17
CA ASN A 101 -3.93 8.81 -15.15
C ASN A 101 -5.19 9.26 -14.39
N ALA A 102 -5.04 9.93 -13.23
CA ALA A 102 -6.15 10.49 -12.48
C ALA A 102 -6.91 11.54 -13.30
N ALA A 103 -6.19 12.47 -13.96
CA ALA A 103 -6.78 13.47 -14.82
C ALA A 103 -7.53 12.84 -16.01
N THR A 104 -6.95 11.85 -16.68
CA THR A 104 -7.58 11.13 -17.81
C THR A 104 -8.84 10.39 -17.36
N ALA A 105 -8.86 9.83 -16.15
CA ALA A 105 -10.01 9.14 -15.57
C ALA A 105 -11.04 10.10 -14.93
N GLY A 106 -10.82 11.41 -14.91
CA GLY A 106 -11.71 12.39 -14.30
C GLY A 106 -11.75 12.34 -12.77
N LEU A 107 -10.73 11.79 -12.13
CA LEU A 107 -10.65 11.60 -10.67
C LEU A 107 -9.96 12.81 -10.01
N ALA A 108 -10.74 13.86 -9.74
CA ALA A 108 -10.22 15.11 -9.17
C ALA A 108 -9.83 15.03 -7.68
N ASN A 109 -10.19 13.93 -7.01
CA ASN A 109 -9.95 13.70 -5.58
C ASN A 109 -8.60 12.99 -5.28
N VAL A 110 -7.72 12.83 -6.29
CA VAL A 110 -6.35 12.27 -6.12
C VAL A 110 -5.34 13.39 -5.91
N ARG A 111 -4.45 13.21 -4.94
CA ARG A 111 -3.29 14.06 -4.65
C ARG A 111 -2.01 13.25 -4.75
N CYS A 112 -1.19 13.53 -5.76
CA CYS A 112 0.10 12.86 -6.00
C CYS A 112 1.22 13.67 -5.37
N VAL A 113 1.89 13.13 -4.34
CA VAL A 113 2.91 13.86 -3.57
C VAL A 113 4.09 12.96 -3.21
N THR A 114 5.24 13.57 -2.95
CA THR A 114 6.41 12.85 -2.41
C THR A 114 6.29 12.68 -0.89
N PRO A 115 6.98 11.69 -0.29
CA PRO A 115 7.11 11.59 1.16
C PRO A 115 7.67 12.90 1.76
N GLY A 116 7.07 13.38 2.84
CA GLY A 116 7.49 14.64 3.49
C GLY A 116 6.89 15.91 2.88
N ASP A 117 5.98 15.80 1.91
CA ASP A 117 5.21 16.94 1.45
C ASP A 117 4.39 17.54 2.60
N LYS A 118 4.46 18.87 2.74
CA LYS A 118 3.81 19.60 3.86
C LYS A 118 2.27 19.60 3.77
N SER A 119 1.72 19.26 2.61
CA SER A 119 0.27 19.17 2.40
C SER A 119 -0.32 17.85 2.92
N LEU A 120 0.53 16.85 3.28
CA LEU A 120 0.06 15.57 3.81
C LEU A 120 -0.76 15.78 5.10
N PRO A 121 -1.89 15.06 5.26
CA PRO A 121 -2.72 15.16 6.45
C PRO A 121 -2.02 14.55 7.68
N GLY A 122 -2.44 14.96 8.87
CA GLY A 122 -1.94 14.39 10.12
C GLY A 122 -2.43 12.97 10.43
N GLY A 123 -3.34 12.42 9.60
CA GLY A 123 -3.87 11.08 9.78
C GLY A 123 -4.62 10.55 8.56
N PHE A 124 -4.71 9.21 8.49
CA PHE A 124 -5.37 8.48 7.39
C PHE A 124 -6.43 7.52 7.92
N ASP A 125 -7.56 7.46 7.22
CA ASP A 125 -8.67 6.55 7.49
C ASP A 125 -8.48 5.19 6.84
N LEU A 126 -7.53 5.09 5.88
CA LEU A 126 -7.14 3.86 5.22
C LEU A 126 -5.73 4.00 4.64
N ILE A 127 -4.92 2.97 4.77
CA ILE A 127 -3.67 2.82 4.02
C ILE A 127 -3.73 1.55 3.18
N TRP A 128 -3.58 1.66 1.86
CA TRP A 128 -3.28 0.53 0.98
C TRP A 128 -1.83 0.62 0.52
N SER A 129 -1.18 -0.54 0.39
CA SER A 129 0.18 -0.58 -0.14
C SER A 129 0.51 -1.94 -0.77
N ASN A 130 1.17 -1.88 -1.90
CA ASN A 130 2.00 -2.97 -2.41
C ASN A 130 3.48 -2.55 -2.21
N PRO A 131 4.00 -2.71 -0.99
CA PRO A 131 5.27 -2.10 -0.64
C PRO A 131 6.45 -2.72 -1.39
N PRO A 132 7.53 -1.97 -1.63
CA PRO A 132 8.71 -2.45 -2.36
C PRO A 132 9.53 -3.45 -1.53
N ILE A 133 9.10 -4.69 -1.39
CA ILE A 133 9.72 -5.71 -0.53
C ILE A 133 11.20 -5.95 -0.87
N ARG A 134 11.60 -5.70 -2.13
CA ARG A 134 12.99 -5.89 -2.61
C ARG A 134 14.01 -4.91 -2.04
N ILE A 135 13.58 -3.86 -1.33
CA ILE A 135 14.47 -2.93 -0.64
C ILE A 135 15.14 -3.54 0.59
N GLY A 136 14.69 -4.71 1.03
CA GLY A 136 15.17 -5.40 2.23
C GLY A 136 14.28 -5.14 3.45
N LYS A 137 14.38 -6.05 4.43
CA LYS A 137 13.50 -6.04 5.61
C LYS A 137 13.62 -4.74 6.42
N SER A 138 14.85 -4.28 6.70
CA SER A 138 15.06 -3.07 7.50
C SER A 138 14.40 -1.84 6.87
N ALA A 139 14.60 -1.62 5.59
CA ALA A 139 14.01 -0.49 4.89
C ALA A 139 12.48 -0.59 4.79
N LEU A 140 11.94 -1.81 4.62
CA LEU A 140 10.49 -2.04 4.67
C LEU A 140 9.91 -1.73 6.05
N HIS A 141 10.60 -2.17 7.13
CA HIS A 141 10.18 -1.89 8.50
C HIS A 141 10.23 -0.39 8.81
N GLN A 142 11.27 0.32 8.37
CA GLN A 142 11.35 1.78 8.49
C GLN A 142 10.21 2.49 7.74
N LEU A 143 9.92 2.07 6.51
CA LEU A 143 8.82 2.61 5.73
C LEU A 143 7.50 2.44 6.48
N LEU A 144 7.15 1.22 6.85
CA LEU A 144 5.89 0.92 7.52
C LEU A 144 5.82 1.54 8.92
N GLY A 145 6.93 1.54 9.67
CA GLY A 145 7.05 2.18 10.98
C GLY A 145 6.85 3.69 10.95
N GLY A 146 7.14 4.33 9.83
CA GLY A 146 6.88 5.77 9.63
C GLY A 146 5.44 6.09 9.19
N TRP A 147 4.77 5.18 8.46
CA TRP A 147 3.47 5.47 7.87
C TRP A 147 2.28 4.85 8.61
N LEU A 148 2.39 3.62 9.11
CA LEU A 148 1.29 3.00 9.85
C LEU A 148 0.86 3.80 11.10
N PRO A 149 1.77 4.45 11.87
CA PRO A 149 1.36 5.30 13.00
C PRO A 149 0.46 6.48 12.61
N LEU A 150 0.40 6.87 11.34
CA LEU A 150 -0.51 7.90 10.84
C LEU A 150 -1.93 7.39 10.58
N LEU A 151 -2.22 6.09 10.79
CA LEU A 151 -3.60 5.58 10.78
C LEU A 151 -4.39 6.18 11.94
N ALA A 152 -5.61 6.62 11.66
CA ALA A 152 -6.59 6.99 12.67
C ALA A 152 -6.86 5.79 13.62
N PRO A 153 -7.35 6.00 14.85
CA PRO A 153 -7.44 4.94 15.87
C PRO A 153 -8.14 3.67 15.41
N GLU A 154 -9.26 3.77 14.71
CA GLU A 154 -10.05 2.63 14.24
C GLU A 154 -9.76 2.23 12.78
N ALA A 155 -8.83 2.93 12.13
CA ALA A 155 -8.46 2.69 10.75
C ALA A 155 -7.58 1.44 10.57
N ALA A 156 -7.46 0.99 9.33
CA ALA A 156 -6.66 -0.17 8.98
C ALA A 156 -5.74 0.09 7.80
N GLY A 157 -4.56 -0.52 7.84
CA GLY A 157 -3.67 -0.64 6.69
C GLY A 157 -3.82 -2.01 6.03
N TYR A 158 -3.89 -2.05 4.70
CA TYR A 158 -3.89 -3.30 3.93
C TYR A 158 -2.63 -3.37 3.09
N LEU A 159 -1.82 -4.37 3.36
CA LEU A 159 -0.49 -4.56 2.77
C LEU A 159 -0.50 -5.85 1.95
N VAL A 160 -0.18 -5.78 0.67
CA VAL A 160 0.03 -7.00 -0.10
C VAL A 160 1.51 -7.35 -0.15
N VAL A 161 1.84 -8.59 0.22
CA VAL A 161 3.21 -9.06 0.30
C VAL A 161 3.37 -10.43 -0.34
N GLN A 162 4.48 -10.65 -1.03
CA GLN A 162 4.80 -11.94 -1.59
C GLN A 162 5.24 -12.91 -0.47
N ARG A 163 4.65 -14.11 -0.42
CA ARG A 163 4.89 -15.11 0.62
C ARG A 163 6.39 -15.42 0.79
N ASN A 164 7.05 -15.71 -0.31
CA ASN A 164 8.47 -16.11 -0.31
C ASN A 164 9.45 -14.97 0.00
N LEU A 165 8.98 -13.71 0.00
CA LEU A 165 9.79 -12.53 0.30
C LEU A 165 9.55 -11.99 1.72
N GLY A 166 8.96 -12.81 2.61
CA GLY A 166 8.96 -12.51 4.04
C GLY A 166 7.61 -12.09 4.64
N SER A 167 6.48 -12.53 4.07
CA SER A 167 5.16 -12.20 4.62
C SER A 167 4.99 -12.63 6.09
N ASP A 168 5.51 -13.83 6.48
CA ASP A 168 5.42 -14.31 7.85
C ASP A 168 6.33 -13.52 8.80
N SER A 169 7.49 -13.08 8.30
CA SER A 169 8.42 -12.23 9.03
C SER A 169 7.85 -10.82 9.23
N LEU A 170 7.16 -10.28 8.21
CA LEU A 170 6.50 -8.99 8.32
C LEU A 170 5.32 -9.04 9.30
N GLN A 171 4.51 -10.11 9.26
CA GLN A 171 3.39 -10.28 10.18
C GLN A 171 3.87 -10.34 11.64
N ARG A 172 4.96 -11.06 11.93
CA ARG A 172 5.57 -11.08 13.26
C ARG A 172 6.08 -9.70 13.68
N TRP A 173 6.82 -9.02 12.80
CA TRP A 173 7.33 -7.69 13.10
C TRP A 173 6.19 -6.68 13.38
N LEU A 174 5.09 -6.74 12.65
CA LEU A 174 3.91 -5.91 12.93
C LEU A 174 3.37 -6.19 14.33
N ALA A 175 3.22 -7.48 14.70
CA ALA A 175 2.75 -7.87 16.04
C ALA A 175 3.71 -7.37 17.14
N ASP A 176 5.02 -7.53 16.96
CA ASP A 176 6.05 -7.07 17.88
C ASP A 176 6.09 -5.53 17.98
N SER A 177 5.58 -4.83 16.97
CA SER A 177 5.53 -3.36 16.89
C SER A 177 4.18 -2.76 17.35
N GLY A 178 3.31 -3.56 17.99
CA GLY A 178 2.03 -3.08 18.54
C GLY A 178 0.88 -3.04 17.52
N TRP A 179 0.96 -3.84 16.44
CA TRP A 179 -0.08 -3.96 15.44
C TRP A 179 -0.70 -5.36 15.45
N THR A 180 -2.02 -5.44 15.47
CA THR A 180 -2.70 -6.70 15.10
C THR A 180 -2.58 -6.87 13.60
N ALA A 181 -2.01 -8.01 13.16
CA ALA A 181 -1.76 -8.29 11.74
C ALA A 181 -2.50 -9.55 11.31
N ASP A 182 -3.68 -9.39 10.71
CA ASP A 182 -4.52 -10.48 10.23
C ASP A 182 -4.28 -10.76 8.75
N ARG A 183 -4.31 -12.03 8.36
CA ARG A 183 -4.29 -12.42 6.96
C ARG A 183 -5.71 -12.39 6.39
N VAL A 184 -5.99 -11.42 5.51
CA VAL A 184 -7.29 -11.25 4.84
C VAL A 184 -7.44 -12.21 3.67
N ALA A 185 -6.37 -12.39 2.89
CA ALA A 185 -6.37 -13.27 1.72
C ALA A 185 -4.99 -13.85 1.43
N ALA A 186 -4.99 -14.97 0.71
CA ALA A 186 -3.78 -15.55 0.14
C ALA A 186 -4.10 -16.19 -1.21
N GLN A 187 -3.37 -15.81 -2.26
CA GLN A 187 -3.54 -16.34 -3.60
C GLN A 187 -2.27 -16.15 -4.43
N ALA A 188 -1.94 -17.10 -5.32
CA ALA A 188 -0.83 -17.00 -6.27
C ALA A 188 0.52 -16.59 -5.65
N GLY A 189 0.81 -17.02 -4.43
CA GLY A 189 2.05 -16.71 -3.73
C GLY A 189 2.06 -15.34 -3.03
N TYR A 190 0.97 -14.60 -3.06
CA TYR A 190 0.78 -13.33 -2.33
C TYR A 190 -0.14 -13.50 -1.14
N ARG A 191 -0.01 -12.60 -0.17
CA ARG A 191 -0.91 -12.45 0.98
C ARG A 191 -1.31 -11.00 1.13
N VAL A 192 -2.56 -10.75 1.50
CA VAL A 192 -3.03 -9.45 1.97
C VAL A 192 -3.08 -9.51 3.49
N LEU A 193 -2.31 -8.66 4.13
CA LEU A 193 -2.30 -8.47 5.57
C LEU A 193 -3.08 -7.21 5.93
N ARG A 194 -3.95 -7.30 6.93
CA ARG A 194 -4.60 -6.14 7.54
C ARG A 194 -3.86 -5.80 8.83
N ALA A 195 -3.33 -4.59 8.93
CA ALA A 195 -2.70 -4.05 10.13
C ALA A 195 -3.65 -3.06 10.81
N ARG A 196 -3.90 -3.23 12.11
CA ARG A 196 -4.67 -2.31 12.98
C ARG A 196 -3.91 -2.07 14.27
N ARG A 197 -4.11 -0.93 14.92
CA ARG A 197 -3.53 -0.74 16.26
C ARG A 197 -4.03 -1.83 17.19
N THR A 198 -3.14 -2.42 17.95
CA THR A 198 -3.55 -3.30 19.03
C THR A 198 -4.20 -2.44 20.13
N PRO A 199 -5.44 -2.75 20.59
CA PRO A 199 -6.03 -2.05 21.72
C PRO A 199 -5.11 -2.10 22.95
N ALA A 200 -5.03 -0.99 23.70
CA ALA A 200 -4.13 -0.88 24.85
C ALA A 200 -4.45 -1.89 26.00
N ASP A 201 -5.66 -2.48 25.99
CA ASP A 201 -6.14 -3.43 27.01
C ASP A 201 -6.03 -4.90 26.61
N SER A 202 -5.38 -5.26 25.51
CA SER A 202 -5.16 -6.69 25.21
C SER A 202 -3.99 -7.20 26.06
N PRO A 203 -4.21 -8.08 27.09
CA PRO A 203 -3.12 -8.64 27.88
C PRO A 203 -2.20 -9.39 26.93
N ALA A 204 -0.90 -9.09 26.96
CA ALA A 204 0.13 -9.86 26.32
C ALA A 204 -0.09 -11.33 26.69
N GLY A 205 -0.26 -12.20 25.70
CA GLY A 205 -0.58 -13.60 25.89
C GLY A 205 0.34 -14.25 26.91
N GLY A 206 -0.17 -14.43 28.11
CA GLY A 206 0.49 -15.12 29.19
C GLY A 206 0.72 -16.56 28.77
N GLY A 207 1.97 -16.86 28.41
CA GLY A 207 2.43 -18.24 28.26
C GLY A 207 2.21 -18.96 29.58
N ASP A 208 1.19 -19.79 29.62
CA ASP A 208 0.92 -20.72 30.71
C ASP A 208 2.11 -21.70 30.84
N ARG A 209 3.04 -21.36 31.72
CA ARG A 209 4.00 -22.31 32.24
C ARG A 209 3.35 -22.96 33.47
N ALA A 210 2.41 -23.86 33.26
CA ALA A 210 1.97 -24.76 34.29
C ALA A 210 3.14 -25.70 34.60
N GLY A 211 3.77 -25.46 35.73
CA GLY A 211 4.74 -26.35 36.34
C GLY A 211 4.06 -27.68 36.70
N ALA A 212 4.63 -28.78 36.25
CA ALA A 212 4.41 -30.09 36.83
C ALA A 212 5.57 -30.38 37.80
N ALA A 213 5.32 -30.14 39.06
CA ALA A 213 6.07 -30.75 40.15
C ALA A 213 5.22 -31.93 40.68
N ARG A 214 5.65 -33.14 40.49
CA ARG A 214 5.77 -34.30 41.40
C ARG A 214 6.03 -35.56 40.60
#